data_eca7f970f874bb16d7996f16f72691a7
#
_entry.id   eca7f970f874bb16d7996f16f72691a7
#
_cell.length_a   1.000
_cell.length_b   1.000
_cell.length_c   1.000
_cell.angle_alpha   90.00
_cell.angle_beta   90.00
_cell.angle_gamma   90.00
#
_symmetry.space_group_name_H-M   'P 1'
#
loop_
_entity.id
_entity.type
_entity.pdbx_description
1 polymer ?
#
loop_
_entity_poly.entity_id
_entity_poly.type
_entity_poly.pdbx_seq_one_letter_code
_entity_poly.pdbx_strand_id
1 'polypeptide(L)'
;MRTSPWLRTAAALLATTALLTATALLTTGCRPTEAAPIEIRIATGSPTAVYYAFGQSLATILNRELPNVRASVLVTAASAQNVTMVTNGTAELGFTQADVLPITPTGGYQVSSMARVYDDLLHLVTRADDPIHQLTDIRDRRVSVGASGSGTEVTANRLLAVAGLTGVIRTEKLGLDASVAALRAGSIDAFFFSGGLPVNAIHELAADTPVRLVDLNAYIEPLRNAYREVYVARDVPRSVYGLDPVTTIANPNFLIVGPTLPENLVYELTRLLMQRRDELAAAHPAAARLSPLSAIATEPLPMHPGAARYYRSNKP
;
A
#
# COMPACT_ATOMS: atom_id res chain seq x y z
N MET A 1 -0.33 41.19 83.74
CA MET A 1 0.61 41.21 82.64
C MET A 1 -0.19 41.53 81.35
N ARG A 2 -0.06 42.74 80.84
CA ARG A 2 -0.78 43.17 79.63
C ARG A 2 0.05 42.80 78.37
N THR A 3 -0.43 41.89 77.58
CA THR A 3 0.22 41.53 76.27
C THR A 3 0.07 42.64 75.25
N SER A 4 1.15 43.10 74.70
CA SER A 4 1.27 44.20 73.76
C SER A 4 0.41 43.92 72.45
N PRO A 5 -0.33 44.92 71.98
CA PRO A 5 -1.19 44.77 70.77
C PRO A 5 -0.40 44.43 69.51
N TRP A 6 0.88 44.69 69.47
CA TRP A 6 1.77 44.42 68.31
C TRP A 6 1.98 42.95 67.99
N LEU A 7 1.91 42.06 69.00
CA LEU A 7 2.05 40.61 68.82
C LEU A 7 0.82 39.96 68.21
N ARG A 8 -0.35 40.58 68.32
CA ARG A 8 -1.58 40.04 67.69
C ARG A 8 -1.68 40.40 66.22
N THR A 9 -1.14 41.52 65.74
CA THR A 9 -1.11 41.92 64.31
C THR A 9 -0.06 41.15 63.54
N ALA A 10 1.09 40.83 64.16
CA ALA A 10 2.10 40.01 63.46
C ALA A 10 1.66 38.55 63.23
N ALA A 11 0.90 37.98 64.21
CA ALA A 11 0.37 36.62 64.04
C ALA A 11 -0.76 36.51 62.99
N ALA A 12 -1.56 37.55 62.84
CA ALA A 12 -2.62 37.62 61.82
C ALA A 12 -2.07 37.76 60.36
N LEU A 13 -0.97 38.53 60.19
CA LEU A 13 -0.29 38.69 58.91
C LEU A 13 0.46 37.45 58.47
N LEU A 14 1.04 36.68 59.37
CA LEU A 14 1.70 35.40 59.08
C LEU A 14 0.69 34.29 58.73
N ALA A 15 -0.50 34.28 59.27
CA ALA A 15 -1.55 33.31 59.00
C ALA A 15 -2.19 33.55 57.59
N THR A 16 -2.33 34.82 57.18
CA THR A 16 -2.89 35.16 55.87
C THR A 16 -1.92 34.90 54.72
N THR A 17 -0.62 35.08 54.93
CA THR A 17 0.41 34.73 53.92
C THR A 17 0.57 33.22 53.78
N ALA A 18 0.46 32.41 54.84
CA ALA A 18 0.49 30.97 54.77
C ALA A 18 -0.73 30.37 54.05
N LEU A 19 -1.91 30.98 54.16
CA LEU A 19 -3.12 30.52 53.49
C LEU A 19 -3.14 30.86 51.98
N LEU A 20 -2.53 31.97 51.59
CA LEU A 20 -2.39 32.36 50.17
C LEU A 20 -1.33 31.52 49.42
N THR A 21 -0.28 31.06 50.10
CA THR A 21 0.72 30.16 49.53
C THR A 21 0.21 28.71 49.39
N ALA A 22 -0.65 28.26 50.31
CA ALA A 22 -1.26 26.93 50.23
C ALA A 22 -2.29 26.81 49.08
N THR A 23 -3.01 27.89 48.77
CA THR A 23 -3.94 27.91 47.61
C THR A 23 -3.21 27.99 46.28
N ALA A 24 -2.03 28.60 46.19
CA ALA A 24 -1.22 28.62 44.95
C ALA A 24 -0.58 27.27 44.61
N LEU A 25 -0.35 26.40 45.58
CA LEU A 25 0.21 25.05 45.38
C LEU A 25 -0.85 24.01 44.96
N LEU A 26 -2.13 24.28 45.14
CA LEU A 26 -3.22 23.38 44.72
C LEU A 26 -3.72 23.61 43.30
N THR A 27 -3.20 24.64 42.62
CA THR A 27 -3.53 24.93 41.19
C THR A 27 -2.49 24.41 40.19
N THR A 28 -1.50 23.59 40.62
CA THR A 28 -0.79 22.72 39.70
C THR A 28 -1.74 21.61 39.27
N GLY A 29 -2.81 22.04 38.56
CA GLY A 29 -3.71 21.13 37.87
C GLY A 29 -2.88 20.18 37.04
N CYS A 30 -3.15 18.89 37.16
CA CYS A 30 -2.70 17.89 36.20
C CYS A 30 -2.99 18.44 34.82
N ARG A 31 -1.98 19.00 34.12
CA ARG A 31 -2.07 19.13 32.66
C ARG A 31 -2.30 17.71 32.21
N PRO A 32 -3.42 17.42 31.51
CA PRO A 32 -3.57 16.13 30.92
C PRO A 32 -2.32 15.94 30.04
N THR A 33 -1.53 14.93 30.35
CA THR A 33 -0.40 14.53 29.51
C THR A 33 -1.06 14.22 28.18
N GLU A 34 -0.87 15.08 27.18
CA GLU A 34 -1.39 14.85 25.85
C GLU A 34 -0.81 13.50 25.40
N ALA A 35 -1.68 12.52 25.19
CA ALA A 35 -1.25 11.18 24.80
C ALA A 35 -0.40 11.31 23.52
N ALA A 36 0.74 10.62 23.48
CA ALA A 36 1.58 10.63 22.29
C ALA A 36 0.74 10.22 21.07
N PRO A 37 0.90 10.90 19.93
CA PRO A 37 0.15 10.58 18.74
C PRO A 37 0.42 9.13 18.30
N ILE A 38 -0.60 8.52 17.74
CA ILE A 38 -0.51 7.17 17.18
C ILE A 38 0.20 7.27 15.84
N GLU A 39 1.35 6.65 15.71
CA GLU A 39 2.09 6.59 14.45
C GLU A 39 1.43 5.57 13.51
N ILE A 40 1.15 5.97 12.27
CA ILE A 40 0.64 5.11 11.20
C ILE A 40 1.61 5.18 10.01
N ARG A 41 2.50 4.20 9.94
CA ARG A 41 3.44 4.05 8.83
C ARG A 41 2.78 3.19 7.76
N ILE A 42 2.70 3.71 6.54
CA ILE A 42 2.05 3.05 5.39
C ILE A 42 3.14 2.56 4.44
N ALA A 43 3.37 1.25 4.38
CA ALA A 43 4.32 0.64 3.46
C ALA A 43 3.75 0.65 2.04
N THR A 44 4.48 1.24 1.09
CA THR A 44 4.01 1.55 -0.26
C THR A 44 4.84 0.84 -1.35
N GLY A 45 5.54 1.56 -2.19
CA GLY A 45 6.37 1.09 -3.29
C GLY A 45 7.21 2.22 -3.86
N SER A 46 7.61 2.13 -5.14
CA SER A 46 8.29 3.21 -5.85
C SER A 46 7.46 4.49 -5.83
N PRO A 47 8.10 5.67 -5.69
CA PRO A 47 7.43 6.98 -5.75
C PRO A 47 6.64 7.24 -7.05
N THR A 48 6.98 6.57 -8.14
CA THR A 48 6.31 6.68 -9.45
C THR A 48 5.17 5.67 -9.63
N ALA A 49 4.89 4.83 -8.62
CA ALA A 49 3.88 3.77 -8.67
C ALA A 49 2.64 4.10 -7.83
N VAL A 50 1.55 3.38 -8.12
CA VAL A 50 0.21 3.60 -7.55
C VAL A 50 0.19 3.55 -6.02
N TYR A 51 0.89 2.59 -5.40
CA TYR A 51 0.90 2.44 -3.93
C TYR A 51 1.40 3.69 -3.24
N TYR A 52 2.42 4.36 -3.80
CA TYR A 52 2.96 5.58 -3.21
C TYR A 52 1.98 6.73 -3.31
N ALA A 53 1.43 7.00 -4.51
CA ALA A 53 0.45 8.07 -4.71
C ALA A 53 -0.79 7.89 -3.82
N PHE A 54 -1.31 6.66 -3.76
CA PHE A 54 -2.45 6.31 -2.92
C PHE A 54 -2.11 6.47 -1.43
N GLY A 55 -0.95 5.94 -0.99
CA GLY A 55 -0.49 6.03 0.40
C GLY A 55 -0.24 7.46 0.86
N GLN A 56 0.34 8.32 0.01
CA GLN A 56 0.55 9.75 0.30
C GLN A 56 -0.79 10.48 0.49
N SER A 57 -1.75 10.25 -0.41
CA SER A 57 -3.08 10.84 -0.27
C SER A 57 -3.78 10.36 0.99
N LEU A 58 -3.72 9.05 1.29
CA LEU A 58 -4.28 8.48 2.51
C LEU A 58 -3.61 9.08 3.76
N ALA A 59 -2.28 9.17 3.81
CA ALA A 59 -1.56 9.77 4.94
C ALA A 59 -1.97 11.24 5.16
N THR A 60 -2.12 12.00 4.08
CA THR A 60 -2.61 13.40 4.13
C THR A 60 -4.01 13.49 4.73
N ILE A 61 -4.92 12.61 4.29
CA ILE A 61 -6.30 12.53 4.82
C ILE A 61 -6.27 12.19 6.32
N LEU A 62 -5.52 11.17 6.72
CA LEU A 62 -5.43 10.73 8.10
C LEU A 62 -4.89 11.83 9.03
N ASN A 63 -3.83 12.51 8.62
CA ASN A 63 -3.24 13.62 9.38
C ASN A 63 -4.18 14.81 9.53
N ARG A 64 -5.04 15.06 8.53
CA ARG A 64 -6.03 16.15 8.57
C ARG A 64 -7.23 15.81 9.45
N GLU A 65 -7.74 14.58 9.34
CA GLU A 65 -9.02 14.18 9.92
C GLU A 65 -8.89 13.56 11.32
N LEU A 66 -7.71 13.07 11.70
CA LEU A 66 -7.46 12.40 12.98
C LEU A 66 -6.34 13.13 13.76
N PRO A 67 -6.69 14.09 14.65
CA PRO A 67 -5.68 14.91 15.37
C PRO A 67 -4.67 14.08 16.17
N ASN A 68 -5.07 12.89 16.65
CA ASN A 68 -4.23 12.00 17.45
C ASN A 68 -3.41 11.01 16.61
N VAL A 69 -3.43 11.11 15.28
CA VAL A 69 -2.70 10.24 14.35
C VAL A 69 -1.61 11.03 13.65
N ARG A 70 -0.44 10.41 13.49
CA ARG A 70 0.63 10.86 12.60
C ARG A 70 0.88 9.78 11.55
N ALA A 71 0.36 10.01 10.35
CA ALA A 71 0.52 9.11 9.22
C ALA A 71 1.69 9.54 8.34
N SER A 72 2.48 8.56 7.90
CA SER A 72 3.60 8.75 6.97
C SER A 72 3.70 7.57 6.00
N VAL A 73 4.36 7.75 4.86
CA VAL A 73 4.60 6.69 3.89
C VAL A 73 6.03 6.20 3.95
N LEU A 74 6.21 4.90 3.73
CA LEU A 74 7.51 4.24 3.59
C LEU A 74 7.66 3.78 2.13
N VAL A 75 8.74 4.22 1.50
CA VAL A 75 9.15 3.73 0.17
C VAL A 75 9.77 2.35 0.35
N THR A 76 9.28 1.36 -0.39
CA THR A 76 9.68 -0.03 -0.28
C THR A 76 9.85 -0.68 -1.67
N ALA A 77 10.25 -1.95 -1.69
CA ALA A 77 10.19 -2.77 -2.91
C ALA A 77 8.75 -3.23 -3.27
N ALA A 78 7.75 -2.81 -2.53
CA ALA A 78 6.32 -3.13 -2.62
C ALA A 78 5.91 -4.45 -1.94
N SER A 79 4.99 -5.20 -2.53
CA SER A 79 4.11 -6.19 -1.89
C SER A 79 4.75 -7.13 -0.89
N ALA A 80 5.81 -7.87 -1.23
CA ALA A 80 6.39 -8.85 -0.31
C ALA A 80 7.11 -8.18 0.87
N GLN A 81 7.82 -7.08 0.61
CA GLN A 81 8.41 -6.29 1.67
C GLN A 81 7.35 -5.67 2.58
N ASN A 82 6.26 -5.15 2.00
CA ASN A 82 5.16 -4.55 2.75
C ASN A 82 4.49 -5.55 3.70
N VAL A 83 4.21 -6.77 3.21
CA VAL A 83 3.66 -7.84 4.05
C VAL A 83 4.60 -8.14 5.22
N THR A 84 5.91 -8.25 4.97
CA THR A 84 6.91 -8.45 6.02
C THR A 84 6.90 -7.31 7.04
N MET A 85 6.84 -6.06 6.58
CA MET A 85 6.86 -4.88 7.45
C MET A 85 5.59 -4.78 8.32
N VAL A 86 4.43 -5.10 7.75
CA VAL A 86 3.16 -5.10 8.50
C VAL A 86 3.12 -6.26 9.50
N THR A 87 3.60 -7.44 9.10
CA THR A 87 3.64 -8.61 9.98
C THR A 87 4.54 -8.39 11.20
N ASN A 88 5.71 -7.75 11.03
CA ASN A 88 6.67 -7.53 12.11
C ASN A 88 6.47 -6.19 12.86
N GLY A 89 5.45 -5.40 12.48
CA GLY A 89 5.10 -4.13 13.14
C GLY A 89 6.03 -2.95 12.79
N THR A 90 6.84 -3.05 11.73
CA THR A 90 7.62 -1.91 11.22
C THR A 90 6.79 -0.96 10.35
N ALA A 91 5.60 -1.40 9.94
CA ALA A 91 4.54 -0.58 9.37
C ALA A 91 3.19 -1.01 9.95
N GLU A 92 2.27 -0.08 10.12
CA GLU A 92 0.91 -0.34 10.60
C GLU A 92 -0.02 -0.76 9.47
N LEU A 93 0.18 -0.16 8.29
CA LEU A 93 -0.57 -0.44 7.07
C LEU A 93 0.39 -0.76 5.92
N GLY A 94 -0.09 -1.47 4.92
CA GLY A 94 0.68 -1.72 3.70
C GLY A 94 -0.20 -2.11 2.53
N PHE A 95 0.30 -1.90 1.32
CA PHE A 95 -0.35 -2.40 0.11
C PHE A 95 0.28 -3.72 -0.32
N THR A 96 -0.52 -4.67 -0.78
CA THR A 96 -0.02 -5.95 -1.29
C THR A 96 -0.93 -6.55 -2.36
N GLN A 97 -0.33 -7.25 -3.30
CA GLN A 97 -1.04 -8.14 -4.21
C GLN A 97 -1.50 -9.41 -3.48
N ALA A 98 -2.62 -9.97 -3.90
CA ALA A 98 -3.21 -11.16 -3.30
C ALA A 98 -2.31 -12.40 -3.40
N ASP A 99 -1.56 -12.54 -4.47
CA ASP A 99 -0.70 -13.68 -4.72
C ASP A 99 0.56 -13.72 -3.85
N VAL A 100 0.99 -12.58 -3.32
CA VAL A 100 2.18 -12.47 -2.47
C VAL A 100 1.96 -12.96 -1.04
N LEU A 101 0.70 -13.00 -0.60
CA LEU A 101 0.34 -13.30 0.79
C LEU A 101 0.83 -14.70 1.23
N PRO A 102 1.70 -14.80 2.24
CA PRO A 102 2.13 -16.08 2.78
C PRO A 102 0.99 -16.72 3.60
N ILE A 103 0.79 -18.02 3.41
CA ILE A 103 -0.09 -18.83 4.27
C ILE A 103 0.78 -19.37 5.41
N THR A 104 0.33 -19.20 6.66
CA THR A 104 1.02 -19.81 7.82
C THR A 104 0.90 -21.33 7.76
N PRO A 105 1.78 -22.07 8.45
CA PRO A 105 1.69 -23.54 8.54
C PRO A 105 0.35 -24.05 9.06
N THR A 106 -0.38 -23.22 9.82
CA THR A 106 -1.73 -23.51 10.35
C THR A 106 -2.86 -23.12 9.39
N GLY A 107 -2.55 -22.66 8.19
CA GLY A 107 -3.54 -22.29 7.16
C GLY A 107 -4.10 -20.85 7.28
N GLY A 108 -3.57 -20.03 8.20
CA GLY A 108 -4.02 -18.65 8.41
C GLY A 108 -3.10 -17.59 7.77
N TYR A 109 -3.44 -16.33 8.00
CA TYR A 109 -2.63 -15.16 7.61
C TYR A 109 -2.23 -14.36 8.85
N GLN A 110 -1.03 -13.75 8.80
CA GLN A 110 -0.53 -12.91 9.90
C GLN A 110 -0.98 -11.45 9.80
N VAL A 111 -1.67 -11.10 8.74
CA VAL A 111 -2.23 -9.77 8.49
C VAL A 111 -3.71 -9.90 8.12
N SER A 112 -4.45 -8.81 8.29
CA SER A 112 -5.86 -8.72 7.86
C SER A 112 -6.01 -7.67 6.78
N SER A 113 -7.08 -7.76 5.99
CA SER A 113 -7.42 -6.72 5.01
C SER A 113 -8.30 -5.64 5.61
N MET A 114 -8.06 -4.38 5.24
CA MET A 114 -9.01 -3.29 5.41
C MET A 114 -9.94 -3.17 4.19
N ALA A 115 -9.39 -3.35 2.99
CA ALA A 115 -10.12 -3.23 1.74
C ALA A 115 -9.35 -3.89 0.59
N ARG A 116 -10.08 -4.46 -0.39
CA ARG A 116 -9.57 -4.56 -1.76
C ARG A 116 -9.65 -3.18 -2.39
N VAL A 117 -8.53 -2.69 -2.96
CA VAL A 117 -8.42 -1.31 -3.43
C VAL A 117 -8.54 -1.18 -4.95
N TYR A 118 -7.85 -2.02 -5.71
CA TYR A 118 -7.90 -2.09 -7.18
C TYR A 118 -7.24 -3.38 -7.66
N ASP A 119 -7.15 -3.58 -8.99
CA ASP A 119 -6.40 -4.71 -9.57
C ASP A 119 -5.12 -4.18 -10.23
N ASP A 120 -3.98 -4.81 -9.93
CA ASP A 120 -2.78 -4.65 -10.74
C ASP A 120 -2.88 -5.51 -12.00
N LEU A 121 -2.36 -4.98 -13.11
CA LEU A 121 -2.21 -5.71 -14.35
C LEU A 121 -0.73 -5.95 -14.62
N LEU A 122 -0.38 -7.18 -14.95
CA LEU A 122 1.00 -7.55 -15.29
C LEU A 122 1.30 -7.12 -16.73
N HIS A 123 2.22 -6.18 -16.89
CA HIS A 123 2.73 -5.78 -18.19
C HIS A 123 4.01 -6.56 -18.51
N LEU A 124 4.13 -7.05 -19.73
CA LEU A 124 5.40 -7.44 -20.33
C LEU A 124 5.67 -6.45 -21.46
N VAL A 125 6.65 -5.59 -21.24
CA VAL A 125 6.99 -4.47 -22.14
C VAL A 125 8.28 -4.78 -22.88
N THR A 126 8.30 -4.58 -24.18
CA THR A 126 9.49 -4.69 -25.03
C THR A 126 9.52 -3.57 -26.06
N ARG A 127 10.65 -3.33 -26.74
CA ARG A 127 10.70 -2.39 -27.85
C ARG A 127 9.88 -2.93 -29.03
N ALA A 128 9.28 -2.04 -29.80
CA ALA A 128 8.42 -2.41 -30.95
C ALA A 128 9.18 -3.08 -32.09
N ASP A 129 10.48 -2.81 -32.22
CA ASP A 129 11.38 -3.40 -33.22
C ASP A 129 12.02 -4.72 -32.75
N ASP A 130 11.87 -5.12 -31.50
CA ASP A 130 12.36 -6.38 -30.99
C ASP A 130 11.46 -7.54 -31.48
N PRO A 131 12.02 -8.74 -31.77
CA PRO A 131 11.25 -9.91 -32.21
C PRO A 131 10.43 -10.58 -31.11
N ILE A 132 10.28 -9.96 -29.93
CA ILE A 132 9.44 -10.48 -28.84
C ILE A 132 7.97 -10.13 -29.10
N HIS A 133 7.17 -11.09 -29.57
CA HIS A 133 5.74 -10.97 -29.83
C HIS A 133 4.88 -11.77 -28.86
N GLN A 134 5.43 -12.82 -28.26
CA GLN A 134 4.78 -13.68 -27.28
C GLN A 134 5.74 -14.00 -26.13
N LEU A 135 5.20 -14.48 -25.02
CA LEU A 135 6.00 -14.73 -23.81
C LEU A 135 7.19 -15.66 -24.07
N THR A 136 7.04 -16.69 -24.90
CA THR A 136 8.11 -17.66 -25.19
C THR A 136 9.30 -17.07 -25.95
N ASP A 137 9.14 -15.92 -26.58
CA ASP A 137 10.19 -15.25 -27.36
C ASP A 137 11.25 -14.58 -26.44
N ILE A 138 10.96 -14.49 -25.12
CA ILE A 138 11.96 -13.97 -24.14
C ILE A 138 13.05 -14.98 -23.80
N ARG A 139 13.01 -16.20 -24.34
CA ARG A 139 14.08 -17.21 -24.15
C ARG A 139 15.43 -16.63 -24.55
N ASP A 140 16.45 -16.85 -23.69
CA ASP A 140 17.83 -16.32 -23.83
C ASP A 140 17.94 -14.79 -23.82
N ARG A 141 16.84 -14.06 -23.55
CA ARG A 141 16.80 -12.60 -23.49
C ARG A 141 17.12 -12.09 -22.07
N ARG A 142 17.54 -10.83 -22.00
CA ARG A 142 17.75 -10.09 -20.74
C ARG A 142 16.41 -9.49 -20.33
N VAL A 143 15.84 -9.98 -19.24
CA VAL A 143 14.49 -9.62 -18.81
C VAL A 143 14.48 -9.18 -17.35
N SER A 144 14.01 -7.98 -17.08
CA SER A 144 13.73 -7.58 -15.71
C SER A 144 12.42 -8.17 -15.21
N VAL A 145 12.47 -8.88 -14.07
CA VAL A 145 11.30 -9.49 -13.43
C VAL A 145 10.73 -8.63 -12.28
N GLY A 146 11.17 -7.38 -12.17
CA GLY A 146 10.78 -6.48 -11.09
C GLY A 146 11.82 -6.40 -9.97
N ALA A 147 11.67 -5.43 -9.08
CA ALA A 147 12.56 -5.27 -7.93
C ALA A 147 12.50 -6.49 -7.01
N SER A 148 13.63 -6.81 -6.37
CA SER A 148 13.67 -7.88 -5.37
C SER A 148 12.68 -7.60 -4.23
N GLY A 149 11.82 -8.57 -3.90
CA GLY A 149 10.77 -8.43 -2.88
C GLY A 149 9.50 -7.70 -3.34
N SER A 150 9.36 -7.44 -4.66
CA SER A 150 8.14 -6.86 -5.23
C SER A 150 7.08 -7.91 -5.56
N GLY A 151 5.82 -7.46 -5.68
CA GLY A 151 4.75 -8.29 -6.23
C GLY A 151 4.99 -8.65 -7.70
N THR A 152 5.60 -7.74 -8.47
CA THR A 152 6.01 -8.00 -9.85
C THR A 152 6.96 -9.21 -9.94
N GLU A 153 7.98 -9.27 -9.08
CA GLU A 153 8.92 -10.40 -9.04
C GLU A 153 8.20 -11.73 -8.76
N VAL A 154 7.27 -11.74 -7.82
CA VAL A 154 6.50 -12.95 -7.48
C VAL A 154 5.66 -13.41 -8.66
N THR A 155 4.85 -12.51 -9.23
CA THR A 155 3.95 -12.84 -10.35
C THR A 155 4.73 -13.24 -11.60
N ALA A 156 5.80 -12.50 -11.94
CA ALA A 156 6.64 -12.79 -13.10
C ALA A 156 7.32 -14.17 -12.98
N ASN A 157 7.91 -14.49 -11.82
CA ASN A 157 8.56 -15.79 -11.59
C ASN A 157 7.55 -16.95 -11.67
N ARG A 158 6.34 -16.79 -11.17
CA ARG A 158 5.27 -17.78 -11.30
C ARG A 158 4.86 -17.99 -12.76
N LEU A 159 4.69 -16.87 -13.50
CA LEU A 159 4.39 -16.91 -14.94
C LEU A 159 5.50 -17.63 -15.70
N LEU A 160 6.77 -17.31 -15.44
CA LEU A 160 7.92 -17.98 -16.05
C LEU A 160 7.96 -19.46 -15.72
N ALA A 161 7.59 -19.86 -14.50
CA ALA A 161 7.53 -21.27 -14.11
C ALA A 161 6.47 -22.04 -14.89
N VAL A 162 5.22 -21.52 -15.00
CA VAL A 162 4.15 -22.20 -15.75
C VAL A 162 4.40 -22.20 -17.26
N ALA A 163 5.17 -21.22 -17.76
CA ALA A 163 5.57 -21.13 -19.17
C ALA A 163 6.81 -21.99 -19.51
N GLY A 164 7.45 -22.66 -18.54
CA GLY A 164 8.68 -23.43 -18.75
C GLY A 164 9.89 -22.56 -19.12
N LEU A 165 9.92 -21.32 -18.59
CA LEU A 165 10.98 -20.34 -18.89
C LEU A 165 11.92 -20.09 -17.70
N THR A 166 11.75 -20.78 -16.58
CA THR A 166 12.64 -20.69 -15.43
C THR A 166 14.06 -21.15 -15.80
N GLY A 167 15.05 -20.29 -15.56
CA GLY A 167 16.45 -20.59 -15.82
C GLY A 167 16.87 -20.53 -17.30
N VAL A 168 15.95 -20.18 -18.21
CA VAL A 168 16.25 -20.03 -19.65
C VAL A 168 16.17 -18.59 -20.15
N ILE A 169 16.07 -17.63 -19.23
CA ILE A 169 16.21 -16.20 -19.49
C ILE A 169 17.35 -15.63 -18.65
N ARG A 170 17.90 -14.50 -19.06
CA ARG A 170 18.87 -13.74 -18.27
C ARG A 170 18.11 -12.75 -17.41
N THR A 171 17.89 -13.15 -16.15
CA THR A 171 17.02 -12.41 -15.22
C THR A 171 17.74 -11.23 -14.60
N GLU A 172 17.13 -10.04 -14.68
CA GLU A 172 17.47 -8.83 -13.95
C GLU A 172 16.37 -8.51 -12.90
N LYS A 173 16.76 -7.88 -11.78
CA LYS A 173 15.84 -7.50 -10.70
C LYS A 173 15.83 -5.99 -10.53
N LEU A 174 15.17 -5.30 -11.47
CA LEU A 174 15.13 -3.84 -11.50
C LEU A 174 13.74 -3.34 -11.09
N GLY A 175 13.69 -2.24 -10.34
CA GLY A 175 12.46 -1.47 -10.14
C GLY A 175 11.96 -0.85 -11.44
N LEU A 176 10.73 -0.31 -11.43
CA LEU A 176 10.07 0.23 -12.64
C LEU A 176 10.95 1.24 -13.39
N ASP A 177 11.43 2.28 -12.71
CA ASP A 177 12.18 3.37 -13.33
C ASP A 177 13.51 2.88 -13.91
N ALA A 178 14.19 1.99 -13.18
CA ALA A 178 15.42 1.36 -13.65
C ALA A 178 15.17 0.41 -14.84
N SER A 179 14.04 -0.30 -14.86
CA SER A 179 13.64 -1.14 -15.99
C SER A 179 13.34 -0.32 -17.24
N VAL A 180 12.63 0.80 -17.10
CA VAL A 180 12.36 1.75 -18.18
C VAL A 180 13.67 2.33 -18.75
N ALA A 181 14.58 2.79 -17.88
CA ALA A 181 15.87 3.31 -18.31
C ALA A 181 16.71 2.23 -19.00
N ALA A 182 16.74 1.00 -18.48
CA ALA A 182 17.46 -0.12 -19.04
C ALA A 182 16.92 -0.56 -20.43
N LEU A 183 15.59 -0.54 -20.62
CA LEU A 183 14.97 -0.83 -21.91
C LEU A 183 15.33 0.25 -22.94
N ARG A 184 15.24 1.54 -22.58
CA ARG A 184 15.67 2.64 -23.45
C ARG A 184 17.13 2.52 -23.87
N ALA A 185 18.01 2.18 -22.94
CA ALA A 185 19.43 2.00 -23.18
C ALA A 185 19.78 0.69 -23.92
N GLY A 186 18.81 -0.20 -24.15
CA GLY A 186 19.06 -1.51 -24.77
C GLY A 186 19.88 -2.46 -23.90
N SER A 187 19.99 -2.21 -22.59
CA SER A 187 20.69 -3.11 -21.66
C SER A 187 19.82 -4.28 -21.22
N ILE A 188 18.50 -4.17 -21.35
CA ILE A 188 17.54 -5.29 -21.29
C ILE A 188 16.67 -5.32 -22.54
N ASP A 189 16.07 -6.47 -22.81
CA ASP A 189 15.26 -6.70 -24.02
C ASP A 189 13.76 -6.59 -23.71
N ALA A 190 13.37 -6.88 -22.46
CA ALA A 190 12.01 -6.73 -21.97
C ALA A 190 11.99 -6.51 -20.44
N PHE A 191 10.86 -6.05 -19.92
CA PHE A 191 10.64 -6.06 -18.48
C PHE A 191 9.19 -6.38 -18.13
N PHE A 192 9.03 -7.03 -16.97
CA PHE A 192 7.74 -7.16 -16.31
C PHE A 192 7.50 -6.01 -15.34
N PHE A 193 6.25 -5.57 -15.28
CA PHE A 193 5.76 -4.68 -14.23
C PHE A 193 4.29 -4.95 -13.93
N SER A 194 3.96 -5.10 -12.66
CA SER A 194 2.59 -5.26 -12.17
C SER A 194 2.13 -3.96 -11.52
N GLY A 195 1.06 -3.35 -12.04
CA GLY A 195 0.55 -2.08 -11.54
C GLY A 195 -0.84 -1.72 -12.04
N GLY A 196 -1.51 -0.82 -11.31
CA GLY A 196 -2.81 -0.29 -11.70
C GLY A 196 -2.69 0.67 -12.89
N LEU A 197 -3.70 0.66 -13.76
CA LEU A 197 -3.74 1.50 -14.95
C LEU A 197 -4.15 2.97 -14.65
N PRO A 198 -3.53 3.95 -15.36
CA PRO A 198 -2.32 3.84 -16.16
C PRO A 198 -1.07 3.75 -15.29
N VAL A 199 -0.04 3.05 -15.75
CA VAL A 199 1.31 3.12 -15.17
C VAL A 199 2.04 4.28 -15.81
N ASN A 200 2.24 5.39 -15.10
CA ASN A 200 2.76 6.63 -15.67
C ASN A 200 4.11 6.46 -16.39
N ALA A 201 5.05 5.73 -15.79
CA ALA A 201 6.36 5.49 -16.41
C ALA A 201 6.26 4.68 -17.73
N ILE A 202 5.29 3.76 -17.87
CA ILE A 202 5.04 3.05 -19.13
C ILE A 202 4.35 3.98 -20.13
N HIS A 203 3.44 4.84 -19.67
CA HIS A 203 2.80 5.83 -20.55
C HIS A 203 3.82 6.83 -21.11
N GLU A 204 4.71 7.35 -20.30
CA GLU A 204 5.81 8.23 -20.70
C GLU A 204 6.79 7.51 -21.62
N LEU A 205 7.14 6.26 -21.32
CA LEU A 205 7.99 5.45 -22.19
C LEU A 205 7.35 5.28 -23.58
N ALA A 206 6.07 4.95 -23.65
CA ALA A 206 5.35 4.74 -24.92
C ALA A 206 5.22 6.02 -25.76
N ALA A 207 5.30 7.20 -25.15
CA ALA A 207 5.23 8.49 -25.84
C ALA A 207 6.52 8.84 -26.58
N ASP A 208 7.68 8.38 -26.10
CA ASP A 208 9.00 8.74 -26.64
C ASP A 208 9.78 7.56 -27.25
N THR A 209 9.42 6.33 -26.92
CA THR A 209 10.10 5.13 -27.37
C THR A 209 9.06 4.15 -27.94
N PRO A 210 9.20 3.71 -29.22
CA PRO A 210 8.30 2.69 -29.75
C PRO A 210 8.41 1.39 -28.97
N VAL A 211 7.35 1.06 -28.24
CA VAL A 211 7.24 -0.16 -27.42
C VAL A 211 5.97 -0.92 -27.78
N ARG A 212 5.90 -2.17 -27.35
CA ARG A 212 4.68 -2.99 -27.36
C ARG A 212 4.48 -3.68 -26.02
N LEU A 213 3.23 -3.99 -25.73
CA LEU A 213 2.85 -4.93 -24.70
C LEU A 213 2.69 -6.32 -25.31
N VAL A 214 3.07 -7.35 -24.57
CA VAL A 214 2.91 -8.75 -24.95
C VAL A 214 1.64 -9.30 -24.30
N ASP A 215 0.79 -9.95 -25.07
CA ASP A 215 -0.41 -10.63 -24.57
C ASP A 215 -0.04 -11.83 -23.68
N LEU A 216 -0.70 -11.93 -22.53
CA LEU A 216 -0.44 -12.97 -21.53
C LEU A 216 -1.67 -13.85 -21.24
N ASN A 217 -2.76 -13.69 -22.00
CA ASN A 217 -4.03 -14.37 -21.77
C ASN A 217 -3.90 -15.91 -21.67
N ALA A 218 -3.07 -16.51 -22.52
CA ALA A 218 -2.88 -17.96 -22.55
C ALA A 218 -2.36 -18.56 -21.23
N TYR A 219 -1.81 -17.74 -20.33
CA TYR A 219 -1.18 -18.20 -19.09
C TYR A 219 -2.03 -18.01 -17.84
N ILE A 220 -3.21 -17.42 -17.95
CA ILE A 220 -4.10 -17.17 -16.80
C ILE A 220 -4.56 -18.49 -16.18
N GLU A 221 -5.11 -19.40 -16.98
CA GLU A 221 -5.54 -20.72 -16.47
C GLU A 221 -4.38 -21.57 -15.93
N PRO A 222 -3.21 -21.67 -16.61
CA PRO A 222 -2.04 -22.32 -16.01
C PRO A 222 -1.61 -21.75 -14.66
N LEU A 223 -1.66 -20.41 -14.47
CA LEU A 223 -1.33 -19.77 -13.21
C LEU A 223 -2.36 -20.09 -12.11
N ARG A 224 -3.66 -20.05 -12.43
CA ARG A 224 -4.74 -20.40 -11.48
C ARG A 224 -4.59 -21.83 -11.01
N ASN A 225 -4.39 -22.76 -11.93
CA ASN A 225 -4.23 -24.19 -11.63
C ASN A 225 -2.98 -24.48 -10.78
N ALA A 226 -1.87 -23.77 -11.03
CA ALA A 226 -0.60 -24.02 -10.33
C ALA A 226 -0.51 -23.33 -8.96
N TYR A 227 -1.18 -22.16 -8.81
CA TYR A 227 -0.98 -21.33 -7.62
C TYR A 227 -2.28 -21.00 -6.89
N ARG A 228 -3.16 -20.14 -7.43
CA ARG A 228 -4.41 -19.72 -6.79
C ARG A 228 -5.39 -19.11 -7.80
N GLU A 229 -6.68 -19.16 -7.46
CA GLU A 229 -7.78 -18.53 -8.18
C GLU A 229 -7.77 -16.98 -8.16
N VAL A 230 -6.73 -16.35 -7.62
CA VAL A 230 -6.64 -14.88 -7.54
C VAL A 230 -6.34 -14.21 -8.88
N TYR A 231 -5.79 -14.95 -9.85
CA TYR A 231 -5.46 -14.42 -11.17
C TYR A 231 -6.70 -14.35 -12.06
N VAL A 232 -6.92 -13.18 -12.67
CA VAL A 232 -8.05 -12.95 -13.57
C VAL A 232 -7.59 -12.28 -14.87
N ALA A 233 -8.36 -12.49 -15.96
CA ALA A 233 -8.13 -11.79 -17.22
C ALA A 233 -8.55 -10.32 -17.09
N ARG A 234 -7.73 -9.41 -17.62
CA ARG A 234 -8.07 -8.00 -17.81
C ARG A 234 -7.42 -7.47 -19.07
N ASP A 235 -8.11 -6.55 -19.72
CA ASP A 235 -7.61 -5.90 -20.92
C ASP A 235 -6.89 -4.60 -20.58
N VAL A 236 -5.78 -4.36 -21.28
CA VAL A 236 -5.14 -3.05 -21.40
C VAL A 236 -5.59 -2.45 -22.72
N PRO A 237 -6.59 -1.54 -22.70
CA PRO A 237 -7.13 -0.98 -23.93
C PRO A 237 -6.17 0.05 -24.53
N ARG A 238 -6.27 0.28 -25.85
CA ARG A 238 -5.48 1.29 -26.56
C ARG A 238 -5.52 2.68 -25.91
N SER A 239 -6.65 3.06 -25.31
CA SER A 239 -6.85 4.36 -24.68
C SER A 239 -5.92 4.64 -23.51
N VAL A 240 -5.26 3.61 -22.93
CA VAL A 240 -4.36 3.77 -21.77
C VAL A 240 -2.99 4.28 -22.20
N TYR A 241 -2.38 3.68 -23.22
CA TYR A 241 -1.01 3.97 -23.65
C TYR A 241 -0.88 4.32 -25.14
N GLY A 242 -1.96 4.30 -25.94
CA GLY A 242 -1.89 4.44 -27.39
C GLY A 242 -1.39 3.18 -28.13
N LEU A 243 -1.02 2.13 -27.41
CA LEU A 243 -0.49 0.87 -27.90
C LEU A 243 -1.62 -0.08 -28.36
N ASP A 244 -1.28 -1.14 -29.09
CA ASP A 244 -2.24 -2.18 -29.41
C ASP A 244 -2.77 -2.85 -28.13
N PRO A 245 -4.08 -3.12 -28.07
CA PRO A 245 -4.69 -3.70 -26.88
C PRO A 245 -4.21 -5.13 -26.66
N VAL A 246 -4.05 -5.51 -25.41
CA VAL A 246 -3.69 -6.89 -25.01
C VAL A 246 -4.54 -7.34 -23.83
N THR A 247 -4.78 -8.64 -23.74
CA THR A 247 -5.31 -9.26 -22.52
C THR A 247 -4.14 -9.73 -21.65
N THR A 248 -4.22 -9.43 -20.36
CA THR A 248 -3.15 -9.75 -19.43
C THR A 248 -3.68 -10.30 -18.12
N ILE A 249 -2.76 -10.72 -17.24
CA ILE A 249 -3.00 -11.25 -15.92
C ILE A 249 -3.22 -10.09 -14.98
N ALA A 250 -4.35 -10.08 -14.29
CA ALA A 250 -4.61 -9.15 -13.20
C ALA A 250 -4.65 -9.85 -11.85
N ASN A 251 -4.26 -9.10 -10.82
CA ASN A 251 -4.15 -9.56 -9.45
C ASN A 251 -4.76 -8.52 -8.50
N PRO A 252 -5.70 -8.90 -7.61
CA PRO A 252 -6.28 -7.98 -6.65
C PRO A 252 -5.23 -7.40 -5.70
N ASN A 253 -5.39 -6.13 -5.37
CA ASN A 253 -4.59 -5.44 -4.37
C ASN A 253 -5.39 -5.16 -3.12
N PHE A 254 -4.76 -5.35 -1.98
CA PHE A 254 -5.33 -5.08 -0.67
C PHE A 254 -4.56 -3.99 0.07
N LEU A 255 -5.28 -3.18 0.81
CA LEU A 255 -4.73 -2.42 1.92
C LEU A 255 -4.80 -3.34 3.15
N ILE A 256 -3.64 -3.78 3.63
CA ILE A 256 -3.51 -4.67 4.77
C ILE A 256 -3.16 -3.92 6.05
N VAL A 257 -3.50 -4.53 7.15
CA VAL A 257 -3.31 -3.99 8.50
C VAL A 257 -2.71 -5.06 9.41
N GLY A 258 -1.82 -4.64 10.30
CA GLY A 258 -1.21 -5.49 11.32
C GLY A 258 -2.22 -5.93 12.41
N PRO A 259 -1.96 -7.06 13.06
CA PRO A 259 -2.89 -7.65 14.03
C PRO A 259 -3.01 -6.84 15.33
N THR A 260 -2.09 -5.90 15.58
CA THR A 260 -2.02 -5.14 16.84
C THR A 260 -2.82 -3.84 16.82
N LEU A 261 -3.31 -3.40 15.66
CA LEU A 261 -4.08 -2.17 15.59
C LEU A 261 -5.46 -2.35 16.24
N PRO A 262 -5.87 -1.38 17.13
CA PRO A 262 -7.17 -1.46 17.79
C PRO A 262 -8.34 -1.39 16.81
N GLU A 263 -9.39 -2.17 17.09
CA GLU A 263 -10.58 -2.25 16.24
C GLU A 263 -11.22 -0.89 15.95
N ASN A 264 -11.32 -0.01 16.96
CA ASN A 264 -11.89 1.32 16.80
C ASN A 264 -11.07 2.19 15.86
N LEU A 265 -9.73 2.09 15.94
CA LEU A 265 -8.85 2.84 15.04
C LEU A 265 -9.02 2.34 13.60
N VAL A 266 -8.99 1.03 13.37
CA VAL A 266 -9.17 0.47 12.02
C VAL A 266 -10.57 0.79 11.46
N TYR A 267 -11.61 0.86 12.31
CA TYR A 267 -12.91 1.36 11.89
C TYR A 267 -12.82 2.79 11.34
N GLU A 268 -12.17 3.71 12.06
CA GLU A 268 -12.01 5.11 11.65
C GLU A 268 -11.14 5.25 10.37
N LEU A 269 -10.04 4.49 10.30
CA LEU A 269 -9.21 4.45 9.09
C LEU A 269 -10.02 3.97 7.87
N THR A 270 -10.85 2.93 8.05
CA THR A 270 -11.72 2.40 6.98
C THR A 270 -12.80 3.41 6.61
N ARG A 271 -13.38 4.11 7.59
CA ARG A 271 -14.35 5.17 7.36
C ARG A 271 -13.76 6.27 6.47
N LEU A 272 -12.57 6.77 6.81
CA LEU A 272 -11.91 7.80 6.02
C LEU A 272 -11.52 7.31 4.64
N LEU A 273 -10.99 6.08 4.51
CA LEU A 273 -10.71 5.45 3.24
C LEU A 273 -11.92 5.48 2.30
N MET A 274 -13.12 5.16 2.82
CA MET A 274 -14.34 5.10 2.03
C MET A 274 -14.97 6.48 1.78
N GLN A 275 -14.98 7.35 2.77
CA GLN A 275 -15.60 8.68 2.66
C GLN A 275 -14.79 9.66 1.82
N ARG A 276 -13.45 9.48 1.75
CA ARG A 276 -12.53 10.34 1.01
C ARG A 276 -12.00 9.68 -0.29
N ARG A 277 -12.69 8.67 -0.80
CA ARG A 277 -12.27 7.95 -2.01
C ARG A 277 -12.11 8.84 -3.24
N ASP A 278 -12.87 9.94 -3.34
CA ASP A 278 -12.74 10.88 -4.45
C ASP A 278 -11.42 11.66 -4.39
N GLU A 279 -10.92 11.98 -3.19
CA GLU A 279 -9.59 12.56 -2.99
C GLU A 279 -8.48 11.55 -3.35
N LEU A 280 -8.68 10.27 -3.00
CA LEU A 280 -7.77 9.19 -3.38
C LEU A 280 -7.74 8.98 -4.91
N ALA A 281 -8.91 9.03 -5.56
CA ALA A 281 -9.05 8.94 -7.00
C ALA A 281 -8.38 10.12 -7.74
N ALA A 282 -8.39 11.31 -7.15
CA ALA A 282 -7.68 12.47 -7.67
C ALA A 282 -6.15 12.30 -7.60
N ALA A 283 -5.63 11.53 -6.64
CA ALA A 283 -4.20 11.24 -6.54
C ALA A 283 -3.72 10.23 -7.60
N HIS A 284 -4.55 9.23 -7.93
CA HIS A 284 -4.25 8.27 -8.99
C HIS A 284 -5.54 7.62 -9.52
N PRO A 285 -5.72 7.51 -10.87
CA PRO A 285 -6.93 6.95 -11.48
C PRO A 285 -7.28 5.52 -11.05
N ALA A 286 -6.29 4.67 -10.72
CA ALA A 286 -6.53 3.32 -10.21
C ALA A 286 -7.37 3.34 -8.91
N ALA A 287 -7.24 4.38 -8.07
CA ALA A 287 -8.01 4.53 -6.84
C ALA A 287 -9.51 4.80 -7.10
N ALA A 288 -9.89 5.25 -8.29
CA ALA A 288 -11.30 5.38 -8.68
C ALA A 288 -12.06 4.04 -8.73
N ARG A 289 -11.33 2.92 -8.73
CA ARG A 289 -11.92 1.57 -8.62
C ARG A 289 -12.38 1.21 -7.22
N LEU A 290 -11.95 1.96 -6.21
CA LEU A 290 -12.34 1.74 -4.82
C LEU A 290 -13.83 2.06 -4.63
N SER A 291 -14.61 1.06 -4.27
CA SER A 291 -16.03 1.20 -3.95
C SER A 291 -16.38 0.31 -2.76
N PRO A 292 -17.46 0.59 -2.00
CA PRO A 292 -17.86 -0.27 -0.89
C PRO A 292 -18.07 -1.74 -1.29
N LEU A 293 -18.59 -1.99 -2.49
CA LEU A 293 -18.82 -3.34 -3.00
C LEU A 293 -17.52 -4.07 -3.37
N SER A 294 -16.58 -3.39 -4.02
CA SER A 294 -15.29 -3.99 -4.36
C SER A 294 -14.40 -4.17 -3.13
N ALA A 295 -14.47 -3.24 -2.18
CA ALA A 295 -13.61 -3.23 -1.00
C ALA A 295 -13.80 -4.43 -0.07
N ILE A 296 -15.02 -5.00 -0.02
CA ILE A 296 -15.34 -6.16 0.83
C ILE A 296 -14.91 -7.51 0.24
N ALA A 297 -14.54 -7.56 -1.03
CA ALA A 297 -14.09 -8.78 -1.71
C ALA A 297 -12.62 -9.05 -1.39
N THR A 298 -12.32 -9.38 -0.13
CA THR A 298 -10.94 -9.49 0.38
C THR A 298 -10.38 -10.90 0.39
N GLU A 299 -11.12 -11.91 -0.05
CA GLU A 299 -10.61 -13.28 -0.12
C GLU A 299 -9.30 -13.35 -0.95
N PRO A 300 -8.34 -14.13 -0.48
CA PRO A 300 -8.38 -15.07 0.64
C PRO A 300 -8.06 -14.46 2.02
N LEU A 301 -7.84 -13.16 2.14
CA LEU A 301 -7.47 -12.48 3.39
C LEU A 301 -8.70 -12.26 4.29
N PRO A 302 -8.63 -12.59 5.58
CA PRO A 302 -9.67 -12.21 6.52
C PRO A 302 -9.74 -10.69 6.64
N MET A 303 -10.95 -10.16 6.69
CA MET A 303 -11.14 -8.73 6.95
C MET A 303 -10.93 -8.43 8.43
N HIS A 304 -10.23 -7.32 8.73
CA HIS A 304 -10.04 -6.86 10.10
C HIS A 304 -11.40 -6.53 10.76
N PRO A 305 -11.64 -6.89 12.04
CA PRO A 305 -12.93 -6.68 12.73
C PRO A 305 -13.43 -5.22 12.63
N GLY A 306 -12.56 -4.23 12.77
CA GLY A 306 -12.90 -2.80 12.64
C GLY A 306 -13.39 -2.44 11.24
N ALA A 307 -12.72 -2.93 10.19
CA ALA A 307 -13.15 -2.73 8.81
C ALA A 307 -14.50 -3.43 8.56
N ALA A 308 -14.64 -4.68 8.99
CA ALA A 308 -15.88 -5.44 8.85
C ALA A 308 -17.05 -4.75 9.57
N ARG A 309 -16.82 -4.15 10.75
CA ARG A 309 -17.83 -3.36 11.47
C ARG A 309 -18.24 -2.13 10.66
N TYR A 310 -17.28 -1.40 10.08
CA TYR A 310 -17.60 -0.24 9.23
C TYR A 310 -18.50 -0.63 8.06
N TYR A 311 -18.13 -1.67 7.28
CA TYR A 311 -18.92 -2.06 6.12
C TYR A 311 -20.31 -2.62 6.49
N ARG A 312 -20.44 -3.31 7.63
CA ARG A 312 -21.76 -3.76 8.13
C ARG A 312 -22.67 -2.59 8.51
N SER A 313 -22.11 -1.54 9.12
CA SER A 313 -22.87 -0.35 9.57
C SER A 313 -23.21 0.61 8.43
N ASN A 314 -22.51 0.52 7.29
CA ASN A 314 -22.66 1.42 6.16
C ASN A 314 -22.96 0.64 4.87
N LYS A 315 -23.84 -0.36 4.96
CA LYS A 315 -24.33 -1.09 3.77
C LYS A 315 -24.99 -0.10 2.81
N PRO A 316 -24.66 -0.17 1.48
CA PRO A 316 -25.32 0.63 0.47
C PRO A 316 -26.79 0.25 0.33
#